data_89fce920bf87de67b048406a9275e999
#
_entry.id   89fce920bf87de67b048406a9275e999
#
_cell.length_a   1.000
_cell.length_b   1.000
_cell.length_c   1.000
_cell.angle_alpha   90.00
_cell.angle_beta   90.00
_cell.angle_gamma   90.00
#
_symmetry.space_group_name_H-M   'P 1'
#
loop_
_entity.id
_entity.type
_entity.pdbx_description
1 polymer ?
#
loop_
_entity_poly.entity_id
_entity_poly.type
_entity_poly.pdbx_seq_one_letter_code
_entity_poly.pdbx_strand_id
1 'polypeptide(L)'
;QVEFITSMKYIHKYINMKNPKSDFKILDIGAGTGRYSVALANEGYDVTAVELVKYNLGILKKKNSSVKAMQGNALNLKKLPDETFDMTLLFGPMYHLFGSTDKEKALSEAKRVTKPGGIILVAYCMNEYSVLTYAFKERHILECLEQNRFTDDYHTLSTKENLYDYVRLE
;
A
#
# COMPACT_ATOMS: atom_id res chain seq x y z
N GLN A 1 6.14 8.22 11.01
CA GLN A 1 7.00 9.17 10.25
C GLN A 1 8.06 8.44 9.41
N VAL A 2 8.74 7.43 9.95
CA VAL A 2 9.82 6.70 9.25
C VAL A 2 9.32 6.05 7.96
N GLU A 3 8.22 5.32 8.02
CA GLU A 3 7.58 4.68 6.85
C GLU A 3 7.36 5.69 5.71
N PHE A 4 6.75 6.83 6.00
CA PHE A 4 6.48 7.85 5.00
C PHE A 4 7.76 8.38 4.34
N ILE A 5 8.77 8.71 5.14
CA ILE A 5 10.05 9.21 4.63
C ILE A 5 10.73 8.17 3.75
N THR A 6 10.74 6.91 4.19
CA THR A 6 11.33 5.81 3.43
C THR A 6 10.59 5.58 2.12
N SER A 7 9.25 5.51 2.16
CA SER A 7 8.43 5.33 0.97
C SER A 7 8.62 6.48 -0.04
N MET A 8 8.60 7.74 0.42
CA MET A 8 8.85 8.89 -0.45
C MET A 8 10.25 8.85 -1.07
N LYS A 9 11.27 8.41 -0.31
CA LYS A 9 12.62 8.22 -0.86
C LYS A 9 12.65 7.20 -2.00
N TYR A 10 11.93 6.08 -1.86
CA TYR A 10 11.82 5.08 -2.93
C TYR A 10 11.00 5.59 -4.12
N ILE A 11 9.87 6.28 -3.87
CA ILE A 11 9.08 6.91 -4.92
C ILE A 11 9.95 7.84 -5.76
N HIS A 12 10.64 8.78 -5.14
CA HIS A 12 11.52 9.73 -5.84
C HIS A 12 12.69 9.04 -6.54
N LYS A 13 13.30 8.01 -5.92
CA LYS A 13 14.36 7.22 -6.57
C LYS A 13 13.87 6.67 -7.92
N TYR A 14 12.71 6.04 -7.95
CA TYR A 14 12.19 5.43 -9.17
C TYR A 14 11.63 6.44 -10.17
N ILE A 15 11.05 7.54 -9.72
CA ILE A 15 10.68 8.65 -10.59
C ILE A 15 11.93 9.19 -11.30
N ASN A 16 12.98 9.50 -10.55
CA ASN A 16 14.23 10.03 -11.11
C ASN A 16 14.90 9.08 -12.11
N MET A 17 14.84 7.77 -11.88
CA MET A 17 15.35 6.76 -12.84
C MET A 17 14.60 6.79 -14.19
N LYS A 18 13.35 7.25 -14.21
CA LYS A 18 12.56 7.37 -15.44
C LYS A 18 12.79 8.67 -16.19
N ASN A 19 13.55 9.61 -15.61
CA ASN A 19 13.75 10.96 -16.17
C ASN A 19 12.40 11.56 -16.61
N PRO A 20 11.47 11.81 -15.67
CA PRO A 20 10.07 12.04 -15.97
C PRO A 20 9.86 13.29 -16.80
N LYS A 21 9.02 13.17 -17.81
CA LYS A 21 8.44 14.32 -18.52
C LYS A 21 7.40 15.00 -17.63
N SER A 22 6.98 16.19 -18.00
CA SER A 22 6.01 17.01 -17.26
C SER A 22 4.63 16.38 -17.04
N ASP A 23 4.33 15.28 -17.73
CA ASP A 23 3.04 14.57 -17.74
C ASP A 23 3.06 13.22 -16.98
N PHE A 24 4.01 13.02 -16.06
CA PHE A 24 4.16 11.80 -15.29
C PHE A 24 2.94 11.59 -14.37
N LYS A 25 2.20 10.49 -14.60
CA LYS A 25 0.97 10.17 -13.92
C LYS A 25 1.18 9.12 -12.84
N ILE A 26 0.70 9.43 -11.65
CA ILE A 26 0.80 8.55 -10.47
C ILE A 26 -0.59 8.11 -10.02
N LEU A 27 -0.75 6.80 -9.78
CA LEU A 27 -1.94 6.24 -9.15
C LEU A 27 -1.60 5.80 -7.72
N ASP A 28 -2.42 6.23 -6.76
CA ASP A 28 -2.34 5.81 -5.36
C ASP A 28 -3.57 4.96 -5.01
N ILE A 29 -3.39 3.63 -4.91
CA ILE A 29 -4.47 2.67 -4.62
C ILE A 29 -4.52 2.41 -3.11
N GLY A 30 -5.68 2.66 -2.50
CA GLY A 30 -5.85 2.62 -1.06
C GLY A 30 -5.21 3.84 -0.39
N ALA A 31 -5.46 5.01 -0.96
CA ALA A 31 -4.80 6.26 -0.60
C ALA A 31 -5.08 6.72 0.84
N GLY A 32 -6.04 6.11 1.54
CA GLY A 32 -6.45 6.51 2.86
C GLY A 32 -6.88 7.97 2.89
N THR A 33 -6.33 8.74 3.82
CA THR A 33 -6.56 10.19 3.90
C THR A 33 -5.66 11.00 2.96
N GLY A 34 -4.93 10.34 2.04
CA GLY A 34 -4.15 10.97 0.98
C GLY A 34 -2.78 11.48 1.38
N ARG A 35 -2.09 10.78 2.28
CA ARG A 35 -0.78 11.20 2.76
C ARG A 35 0.27 11.28 1.64
N TYR A 36 0.34 10.24 0.82
CA TYR A 36 1.24 10.18 -0.35
C TYR A 36 0.68 11.00 -1.52
N SER A 37 -0.60 10.81 -1.83
CA SER A 37 -1.26 11.51 -2.95
C SER A 37 -1.11 13.02 -2.86
N VAL A 38 -1.36 13.62 -1.69
CA VAL A 38 -1.28 15.08 -1.49
C VAL A 38 0.17 15.56 -1.55
N ALA A 39 1.11 14.81 -0.97
CA ALA A 39 2.53 15.18 -1.01
C ALA A 39 3.03 15.24 -2.46
N LEU A 40 2.75 14.19 -3.25
CA LEU A 40 3.15 14.11 -4.65
C LEU A 40 2.46 15.15 -5.53
N ALA A 41 1.17 15.41 -5.29
CA ALA A 41 0.44 16.47 -6.00
C ALA A 41 1.01 17.87 -5.71
N ASN A 42 1.44 18.13 -4.47
CA ASN A 42 2.11 19.39 -4.10
C ASN A 42 3.50 19.55 -4.74
N GLU A 43 4.14 18.45 -5.13
CA GLU A 43 5.38 18.44 -5.91
C GLU A 43 5.13 18.63 -7.42
N GLY A 44 3.86 18.71 -7.86
CA GLY A 44 3.48 19.00 -9.25
C GLY A 44 3.16 17.76 -10.10
N TYR A 45 3.11 16.54 -9.53
CA TYR A 45 2.72 15.35 -10.27
C TYR A 45 1.21 15.27 -10.51
N ASP A 46 0.79 14.67 -11.63
CA ASP A 46 -0.62 14.34 -11.91
C ASP A 46 -1.01 13.08 -11.12
N VAL A 47 -1.68 13.28 -9.98
CA VAL A 47 -2.01 12.21 -9.04
C VAL A 47 -3.49 11.86 -9.07
N THR A 48 -3.78 10.59 -9.32
CA THR A 48 -5.10 9.98 -9.12
C THR A 48 -5.06 9.11 -7.86
N ALA A 49 -6.06 9.27 -6.98
CA ALA A 49 -6.19 8.51 -5.74
C ALA A 49 -7.48 7.69 -5.74
N VAL A 50 -7.36 6.41 -5.42
CA VAL A 50 -8.50 5.49 -5.23
C VAL A 50 -8.55 5.08 -3.77
N GLU A 51 -9.70 5.29 -3.11
CA GLU A 51 -9.91 4.93 -1.71
C GLU A 51 -11.25 4.22 -1.53
N LEU A 52 -11.25 3.11 -0.81
CA LEU A 52 -12.45 2.29 -0.58
C LEU A 52 -13.37 2.92 0.47
N VAL A 53 -12.78 3.43 1.55
CA VAL A 53 -13.50 3.93 2.72
C VAL A 53 -13.96 5.36 2.49
N LYS A 54 -15.27 5.56 2.42
CA LYS A 54 -15.87 6.89 2.16
C LYS A 54 -15.39 7.98 3.13
N TYR A 55 -15.21 7.62 4.39
CA TYR A 55 -14.73 8.55 5.43
C TYR A 55 -13.34 9.09 5.10
N ASN A 56 -12.39 8.20 4.79
CA ASN A 56 -11.03 8.56 4.41
C ASN A 56 -11.01 9.41 3.14
N LEU A 57 -11.78 8.99 2.13
CA LEU A 57 -11.93 9.75 0.88
C LEU A 57 -12.47 11.15 1.14
N GLY A 58 -13.43 11.30 2.07
CA GLY A 58 -13.97 12.60 2.49
C GLY A 58 -12.90 13.50 3.10
N ILE A 59 -12.00 12.94 3.91
CA ILE A 59 -10.86 13.68 4.48
C ILE A 59 -9.88 14.10 3.38
N LEU A 60 -9.54 13.17 2.47
CA LEU A 60 -8.65 13.47 1.34
C LEU A 60 -9.18 14.64 0.50
N LYS A 61 -10.46 14.61 0.12
CA LYS A 61 -11.10 15.66 -0.69
C LYS A 61 -11.11 17.03 -0.02
N LYS A 62 -11.15 17.08 1.32
CA LYS A 62 -11.10 18.34 2.08
C LYS A 62 -9.69 18.97 2.13
N LYS A 63 -8.66 18.26 1.75
CA LYS A 63 -7.28 18.80 1.78
C LYS A 63 -6.95 19.81 0.68
N ASN A 64 -7.93 20.16 -0.14
CA ASN A 64 -7.84 21.21 -1.18
C ASN A 64 -6.56 21.07 -2.05
N SER A 65 -6.32 19.87 -2.54
CA SER A 65 -5.18 19.53 -3.40
C SER A 65 -5.65 19.25 -4.83
N SER A 66 -4.72 19.24 -5.78
CA SER A 66 -4.98 18.87 -7.19
C SER A 66 -5.22 17.37 -7.41
N VAL A 67 -5.29 16.57 -6.35
CA VAL A 67 -5.49 15.11 -6.43
C VAL A 67 -6.87 14.77 -7.01
N LYS A 68 -6.90 13.95 -8.05
CA LYS A 68 -8.12 13.38 -8.64
C LYS A 68 -8.59 12.19 -7.79
N ALA A 69 -9.36 12.47 -6.72
CA ALA A 69 -9.75 11.47 -5.73
C ALA A 69 -11.12 10.84 -6.04
N MET A 70 -11.18 9.50 -6.10
CA MET A 70 -12.38 8.73 -6.38
C MET A 70 -12.55 7.54 -5.43
N GLN A 71 -13.83 7.13 -5.23
CA GLN A 71 -14.09 5.89 -4.49
C GLN A 71 -13.89 4.68 -5.40
N GLY A 72 -13.17 3.67 -4.91
CA GLY A 72 -12.94 2.42 -5.62
C GLY A 72 -12.34 1.33 -4.74
N ASN A 73 -12.30 0.12 -5.28
CA ASN A 73 -11.73 -1.06 -4.65
C ASN A 73 -10.51 -1.51 -5.44
N ALA A 74 -9.40 -1.79 -4.78
CA ALA A 74 -8.17 -2.31 -5.40
C ALA A 74 -8.42 -3.57 -6.25
N LEU A 75 -9.43 -4.37 -5.89
CA LEU A 75 -9.81 -5.57 -6.62
C LEU A 75 -10.59 -5.30 -7.91
N ASN A 76 -10.99 -4.06 -8.16
CA ASN A 76 -11.79 -3.69 -9.33
C ASN A 76 -11.60 -2.21 -9.66
N LEU A 77 -10.67 -1.93 -10.54
CA LEU A 77 -10.34 -0.59 -11.03
C LEU A 77 -10.92 -0.30 -12.43
N LYS A 78 -12.05 -0.92 -12.79
CA LYS A 78 -12.67 -0.81 -14.14
C LYS A 78 -12.95 0.63 -14.59
N LYS A 79 -13.06 1.58 -13.66
CA LYS A 79 -13.23 2.99 -13.97
C LYS A 79 -11.95 3.67 -14.47
N LEU A 80 -10.81 3.02 -14.28
CA LEU A 80 -9.53 3.51 -14.75
C LEU A 80 -9.13 2.76 -16.04
N PRO A 81 -8.69 3.50 -17.06
CA PRO A 81 -8.27 2.89 -18.32
C PRO A 81 -6.97 2.10 -18.14
N ASP A 82 -6.73 1.18 -19.06
CA ASP A 82 -5.51 0.39 -19.12
C ASP A 82 -4.31 1.30 -19.42
N GLU A 83 -3.12 0.87 -19.00
CA GLU A 83 -1.84 1.45 -19.40
C GLU A 83 -1.77 2.98 -19.31
N THR A 84 -2.33 3.55 -18.24
CA THR A 84 -2.50 5.00 -18.11
C THR A 84 -1.44 5.63 -17.20
N PHE A 85 -1.01 4.91 -16.15
CA PHE A 85 -0.14 5.47 -15.12
C PHE A 85 1.31 5.07 -15.32
N ASP A 86 2.21 6.02 -15.10
CA ASP A 86 3.66 5.78 -15.15
C ASP A 86 4.16 5.11 -13.88
N MET A 87 3.49 5.41 -12.74
CA MET A 87 3.74 4.79 -11.45
C MET A 87 2.42 4.49 -10.72
N THR A 88 2.35 3.30 -10.12
CA THR A 88 1.23 2.89 -9.27
C THR A 88 1.73 2.54 -7.88
N LEU A 89 1.15 3.15 -6.86
CA LEU A 89 1.40 2.86 -5.46
C LEU A 89 0.30 1.93 -4.95
N LEU A 90 0.68 0.80 -4.38
CA LEU A 90 -0.22 -0.19 -3.77
C LEU A 90 0.23 -0.43 -2.33
N PHE A 91 0.13 0.61 -1.50
CA PHE A 91 0.66 0.58 -0.13
C PHE A 91 -0.37 0.13 0.91
N GLY A 92 -1.61 0.60 0.82
CA GLY A 92 -2.66 0.28 1.79
C GLY A 92 -3.31 -1.10 1.62
N PRO A 93 -3.78 -1.48 0.41
CA PRO A 93 -4.64 -2.65 0.24
C PRO A 93 -4.02 -3.97 0.66
N MET A 94 -2.71 -4.17 0.45
CA MET A 94 -2.05 -5.45 0.68
C MET A 94 -2.03 -5.85 2.16
N TYR A 95 -2.21 -4.91 3.07
CA TYR A 95 -2.34 -5.18 4.52
C TYR A 95 -3.70 -5.76 4.89
N HIS A 96 -4.72 -5.52 4.06
CA HIS A 96 -6.11 -5.87 4.32
C HIS A 96 -6.63 -7.01 3.45
N LEU A 97 -5.82 -7.51 2.53
CA LEU A 97 -6.15 -8.64 1.66
C LEU A 97 -5.52 -9.90 2.23
N PHE A 98 -6.35 -10.79 2.79
CA PHE A 98 -5.88 -12.00 3.49
C PHE A 98 -5.61 -13.16 2.52
N GLY A 99 -6.50 -13.36 1.54
CA GLY A 99 -6.36 -14.45 0.56
C GLY A 99 -5.37 -14.12 -0.56
N SER A 100 -4.63 -15.14 -1.03
CA SER A 100 -3.74 -15.03 -2.19
C SER A 100 -4.50 -14.55 -3.44
N THR A 101 -5.69 -15.08 -3.69
CA THR A 101 -6.54 -14.70 -4.83
C THR A 101 -6.85 -13.20 -4.87
N ASP A 102 -7.17 -12.60 -3.72
CA ASP A 102 -7.45 -11.16 -3.65
C ASP A 102 -6.18 -10.34 -3.84
N LYS A 103 -5.05 -10.78 -3.27
CA LYS A 103 -3.74 -10.14 -3.49
C LYS A 103 -3.34 -10.17 -4.96
N GLU A 104 -3.47 -11.33 -5.60
CA GLU A 104 -3.21 -11.50 -7.04
C GLU A 104 -4.11 -10.63 -7.90
N LYS A 105 -5.39 -10.53 -7.54
CA LYS A 105 -6.35 -9.69 -8.25
C LYS A 105 -6.02 -8.20 -8.13
N ALA A 106 -5.65 -7.73 -6.94
CA ALA A 106 -5.21 -6.35 -6.73
C ALA A 106 -3.93 -6.04 -7.54
N LEU A 107 -2.97 -6.96 -7.56
CA LEU A 107 -1.74 -6.83 -8.36
C LEU A 107 -2.06 -6.84 -9.86
N SER A 108 -2.98 -7.69 -10.32
CA SER A 108 -3.41 -7.75 -11.72
C SER A 108 -4.07 -6.43 -12.17
N GLU A 109 -4.93 -5.85 -11.34
CA GLU A 109 -5.54 -4.54 -11.62
C GLU A 109 -4.50 -3.42 -11.61
N ALA A 110 -3.58 -3.42 -10.64
CA ALA A 110 -2.46 -2.47 -10.60
C ALA A 110 -1.60 -2.58 -11.88
N LYS A 111 -1.30 -3.81 -12.32
CA LYS A 111 -0.56 -4.06 -13.57
C LYS A 111 -1.32 -3.57 -14.80
N ARG A 112 -2.64 -3.84 -14.88
CA ARG A 112 -3.47 -3.44 -16.04
C ARG A 112 -3.46 -1.92 -16.24
N VAL A 113 -3.59 -1.15 -15.17
CA VAL A 113 -3.66 0.32 -15.25
C VAL A 113 -2.30 0.99 -15.39
N THR A 114 -1.21 0.28 -15.10
CA THR A 114 0.15 0.80 -15.23
C THR A 114 0.66 0.58 -16.65
N LYS A 115 1.30 1.59 -17.23
CA LYS A 115 1.90 1.52 -18.56
C LYS A 115 2.95 0.40 -18.66
N PRO A 116 3.15 -0.20 -19.85
CA PRO A 116 4.32 -1.04 -20.11
C PRO A 116 5.62 -0.31 -19.73
N GLY A 117 6.46 -0.96 -18.96
CA GLY A 117 7.67 -0.34 -18.42
C GLY A 117 7.43 0.69 -17.31
N GLY A 118 6.19 0.90 -16.88
CA GLY A 118 5.85 1.66 -15.66
C GLY A 118 6.33 0.97 -14.39
N ILE A 119 6.10 1.60 -13.25
CA ILE A 119 6.58 1.13 -11.95
C ILE A 119 5.39 0.87 -11.03
N ILE A 120 5.38 -0.28 -10.38
CA ILE A 120 4.44 -0.58 -9.30
C ILE A 120 5.23 -0.72 -8.00
N LEU A 121 4.93 0.12 -7.03
CA LEU A 121 5.47 0.02 -5.67
C LEU A 121 4.43 -0.61 -4.77
N VAL A 122 4.81 -1.71 -4.12
CA VAL A 122 3.93 -2.47 -3.23
C VAL A 122 4.51 -2.47 -1.82
N ALA A 123 3.67 -2.18 -0.83
CA ALA A 123 4.06 -2.31 0.57
C ALA A 123 3.37 -3.52 1.21
N TYR A 124 4.14 -4.26 1.98
CA TYR A 124 3.69 -5.40 2.78
C TYR A 124 4.04 -5.18 4.26
N CYS A 125 3.22 -5.72 5.16
CA CYS A 125 3.62 -5.86 6.55
C CYS A 125 4.75 -6.89 6.64
N MET A 126 5.83 -6.53 7.33
CA MET A 126 6.89 -7.48 7.68
C MET A 126 6.46 -8.23 8.94
N ASN A 127 5.92 -9.44 8.78
CA ASN A 127 5.54 -10.28 9.91
C ASN A 127 6.74 -10.61 10.81
N GLU A 128 7.93 -10.73 10.23
CA GLU A 128 9.19 -10.94 10.95
C GLU A 128 9.49 -9.81 11.95
N TYR A 129 9.15 -8.57 11.63
CA TYR A 129 9.29 -7.46 12.57
C TYR A 129 8.38 -7.62 13.79
N SER A 130 7.15 -8.08 13.58
CA SER A 130 6.21 -8.39 14.66
C SER A 130 6.73 -9.53 15.54
N VAL A 131 7.34 -10.56 14.96
CA VAL A 131 8.00 -11.64 15.71
C VAL A 131 9.12 -11.08 16.58
N LEU A 132 10.00 -10.25 16.00
CA LEU A 132 11.12 -9.66 16.73
C LEU A 132 10.66 -8.75 17.88
N THR A 133 9.63 -7.94 17.66
CA THR A 133 9.13 -7.02 18.68
C THR A 133 8.26 -7.74 19.72
N TYR A 134 7.16 -8.35 19.32
CA TYR A 134 6.21 -8.97 20.21
C TYR A 134 6.78 -10.24 20.87
N ALA A 135 7.23 -11.21 20.05
CA ALA A 135 7.66 -12.49 20.60
C ALA A 135 8.96 -12.35 21.42
N PHE A 136 9.98 -11.68 20.89
CA PHE A 136 11.28 -11.64 21.56
C PHE A 136 11.46 -10.42 22.48
N LYS A 137 11.26 -9.20 21.98
CA LYS A 137 11.50 -7.97 22.77
C LYS A 137 10.50 -7.85 23.94
N GLU A 138 9.22 -8.18 23.70
CA GLU A 138 8.16 -8.15 24.70
C GLU A 138 7.98 -9.49 25.44
N ARG A 139 8.81 -10.50 25.13
CA ARG A 139 8.91 -11.80 25.80
C ARG A 139 7.67 -12.71 25.70
N HIS A 140 6.92 -12.62 24.59
CA HIS A 140 5.75 -13.48 24.33
C HIS A 140 6.08 -14.73 23.50
N ILE A 141 7.36 -15.08 23.32
CA ILE A 141 7.78 -16.17 22.44
C ILE A 141 7.16 -17.51 22.84
N LEU A 142 7.11 -17.83 24.14
CA LEU A 142 6.54 -19.10 24.61
C LEU A 142 5.04 -19.19 24.31
N GLU A 143 4.31 -18.11 24.54
CA GLU A 143 2.89 -18.02 24.20
C GLU A 143 2.65 -18.20 22.69
N CYS A 144 3.49 -17.58 21.85
CA CYS A 144 3.41 -17.74 20.40
C CYS A 144 3.65 -19.19 19.94
N LEU A 145 4.57 -19.90 20.58
CA LEU A 145 4.84 -21.31 20.30
C LEU A 145 3.68 -22.21 20.76
N GLU A 146 3.17 -22.01 21.96
CA GLU A 146 2.02 -22.77 22.50
C GLU A 146 0.76 -22.59 21.64
N GLN A 147 0.56 -21.40 21.06
CA GLN A 147 -0.57 -21.10 20.18
C GLN A 147 -0.34 -21.46 18.72
N ASN A 148 0.78 -22.13 18.39
CA ASN A 148 1.14 -22.52 17.03
C ASN A 148 1.05 -21.34 16.02
N ARG A 149 1.56 -20.17 16.40
CA ARG A 149 1.51 -18.95 15.57
C ARG A 149 2.59 -18.89 14.49
N PHE A 150 3.45 -19.90 14.43
CA PHE A 150 4.53 -20.01 13.43
C PHE A 150 4.31 -21.18 12.51
N THR A 151 4.85 -21.08 11.30
CA THR A 151 5.04 -22.22 10.40
C THR A 151 6.25 -23.05 10.84
N ASP A 152 6.43 -24.25 10.27
CA ASP A 152 7.56 -25.13 10.59
C ASP A 152 8.93 -24.51 10.27
N ASP A 153 8.97 -23.52 9.37
CA ASP A 153 10.16 -22.73 9.03
C ASP A 153 10.22 -21.39 9.79
N TYR A 154 9.46 -21.26 10.87
CA TYR A 154 9.41 -20.09 11.76
C TYR A 154 8.91 -18.77 11.14
N HIS A 155 8.20 -18.85 10.02
CA HIS A 155 7.44 -17.71 9.53
C HIS A 155 6.07 -17.59 10.19
N THR A 156 5.55 -16.39 10.31
CA THR A 156 4.22 -16.19 10.87
C THR A 156 3.13 -16.61 9.89
N LEU A 157 2.11 -17.30 10.40
CA LEU A 157 0.93 -17.64 9.60
C LEU A 157 0.16 -16.36 9.26
N SER A 158 -0.03 -16.12 7.97
CA SER A 158 -0.85 -15.01 7.48
C SER A 158 -2.33 -15.39 7.54
N THR A 159 -2.90 -15.43 8.73
CA THR A 159 -4.34 -15.59 8.94
C THR A 159 -4.97 -14.25 9.31
N LYS A 160 -6.29 -14.15 9.18
CA LYS A 160 -7.04 -12.93 9.54
C LYS A 160 -6.84 -12.57 11.01
N GLU A 161 -6.87 -13.54 11.87
CA GLU A 161 -6.67 -13.39 13.31
C GLU A 161 -5.25 -12.91 13.61
N ASN A 162 -4.23 -13.54 13.03
CA ASN A 162 -2.84 -13.19 13.27
C ASN A 162 -2.50 -11.78 12.80
N LEU A 163 -3.06 -11.33 11.69
CA LEU A 163 -2.80 -9.98 11.19
C LEU A 163 -3.30 -8.92 12.17
N TYR A 164 -4.48 -9.09 12.76
CA TYR A 164 -5.03 -8.14 13.72
C TYR A 164 -4.31 -8.16 15.06
N ASP A 165 -3.86 -9.31 15.51
CA ASP A 165 -3.11 -9.44 16.76
C ASP A 165 -1.73 -8.77 16.67
N TYR A 166 -1.09 -8.80 15.52
CA TYR A 166 0.22 -8.16 15.31
C TYR A 166 0.15 -6.67 14.96
N VAL A 167 -0.95 -6.19 14.39
CA VAL A 167 -1.15 -4.76 14.06
C VAL A 167 -1.64 -3.94 15.25
N ARG A 168 -2.16 -4.59 16.31
CA ARG A 168 -2.57 -3.91 17.55
C ARG A 168 -1.41 -3.46 18.44
N LEU A 169 -0.19 -3.69 18.04
CA LEU A 169 1.02 -3.37 18.80
C LEU A 169 1.63 -2.01 18.41
N GLU A 170 0.86 -1.12 17.79
CA GLU A 170 1.26 0.25 17.56
C GLU A 170 0.99 1.11 18.82
#